data_aa8dad38e188c09065179bae30a5d95b
#
_entry.id   aa8dad38e188c09065179bae30a5d95b
#
_cell.length_a   1.000
_cell.length_b   1.000
_cell.length_c   1.000
_cell.angle_alpha   90.00
_cell.angle_beta   90.00
_cell.angle_gamma   90.00
#
_symmetry.space_group_name_H-M   'P 1'
#
loop_
_entity.id
_entity.type
_entity.pdbx_description
1 polymer ?
#
loop_
_entity_poly.entity_id
_entity_poly.type
_entity_poly.pdbx_seq_one_letter_code
_entity_poly.pdbx_strand_id
1 'polypeptide(L)'
;MFSQFAISVTQLNHYYGQDVLRKQVLFDINLQIDRGEIVIMTGPSGSGKTTLLTLMGGLRSPQEGSLKILDQELLNSIPDQMTLIRRNIGYIFQAHNLLNFLTVYQNVEMALELHDVTAEEADRRIRDVLDSVGLSHRLDYYPSDLSGGQKQRVAIARALVGQPKIILADEPTAALDKKSGRDVVEIMEKLAKQQGCTILLVTHDNRILDLADRIIFMEDGCLMI
;
A
#
# COMPACT_ATOMS: atom_id res chain seq x y z
N MET A 1 17.77 19.86 0.32
CA MET A 1 16.40 19.96 0.90
C MET A 1 15.63 18.77 0.40
N PHE A 2 15.02 17.99 1.27
CA PHE A 2 14.08 16.94 0.84
C PHE A 2 12.79 17.62 0.37
N SER A 3 12.18 17.07 -0.70
CA SER A 3 10.86 17.51 -1.16
C SER A 3 9.81 17.33 -0.05
N GLN A 4 8.82 18.20 -0.01
CA GLN A 4 7.67 18.02 0.88
C GLN A 4 6.80 16.82 0.45
N PHE A 5 6.92 16.37 -0.82
CA PHE A 5 6.09 15.30 -1.36
C PHE A 5 6.68 13.92 -1.03
N ALA A 6 5.81 13.00 -0.60
CA ALA A 6 6.11 11.57 -0.52
C ALA A 6 5.98 10.91 -1.89
N ILE A 7 4.98 11.33 -2.67
CA ILE A 7 4.71 10.84 -4.03
C ILE A 7 4.55 12.04 -4.96
N SER A 8 5.24 12.02 -6.10
CA SER A 8 5.10 13.04 -7.15
C SER A 8 4.98 12.36 -8.51
N VAL A 9 3.90 12.61 -9.21
CA VAL A 9 3.57 12.09 -10.54
C VAL A 9 3.39 13.24 -11.49
N THR A 10 4.05 13.20 -12.66
CA THR A 10 3.95 14.23 -13.69
C THR A 10 3.78 13.60 -15.04
N GLN A 11 2.70 13.93 -15.74
CA GLN A 11 2.37 13.49 -17.10
C GLN A 11 2.56 11.97 -17.30
N LEU A 12 2.17 11.17 -16.29
CA LEU A 12 2.32 9.72 -16.31
C LEU A 12 1.28 9.10 -17.25
N ASN A 13 1.78 8.36 -18.25
CA ASN A 13 0.98 7.54 -19.15
C ASN A 13 1.35 6.07 -18.97
N HIS A 14 0.37 5.17 -19.06
CA HIS A 14 0.64 3.73 -18.95
C HIS A 14 -0.24 2.93 -19.91
N TYR A 15 0.34 1.86 -20.48
CA TYR A 15 -0.27 1.01 -21.48
C TYR A 15 -0.16 -0.46 -21.09
N TYR A 16 -1.18 -1.24 -21.40
CA TYR A 16 -1.14 -2.70 -21.39
C TYR A 16 -1.09 -3.26 -22.81
N GLY A 17 -0.57 -4.48 -22.93
CA GLY A 17 -0.44 -5.16 -24.20
C GLY A 17 0.73 -4.64 -25.05
N GLN A 18 0.90 -5.22 -26.24
CA GLN A 18 1.96 -4.87 -27.19
C GLN A 18 1.33 -4.75 -28.58
N ASP A 19 2.00 -4.04 -29.48
CA ASP A 19 1.65 -3.84 -30.87
C ASP A 19 0.16 -3.45 -31.04
N VAL A 20 -0.60 -4.22 -31.82
CA VAL A 20 -2.03 -3.96 -32.11
C VAL A 20 -2.95 -4.13 -30.89
N LEU A 21 -2.48 -4.78 -29.84
CA LEU A 21 -3.21 -4.95 -28.57
C LEU A 21 -2.81 -3.92 -27.53
N ARG A 22 -1.93 -2.98 -27.86
CA ARG A 22 -1.52 -1.91 -26.95
C ARG A 22 -2.69 -0.99 -26.65
N LYS A 23 -3.10 -0.94 -25.37
CA LYS A 23 -4.21 -0.11 -24.90
C LYS A 23 -3.72 0.82 -23.79
N GLN A 24 -3.93 2.10 -23.94
CA GLN A 24 -3.67 3.07 -22.90
C GLN A 24 -4.71 2.91 -21.76
N VAL A 25 -4.26 2.99 -20.53
CA VAL A 25 -5.08 2.81 -19.32
C VAL A 25 -4.90 3.94 -18.31
N LEU A 26 -3.82 4.71 -18.40
CA LEU A 26 -3.63 5.95 -17.65
C LEU A 26 -3.27 7.07 -18.62
N PHE A 27 -3.90 8.23 -18.43
CA PHE A 27 -3.81 9.37 -19.34
C PHE A 27 -3.37 10.59 -18.56
N ASP A 28 -2.15 11.07 -18.84
CA ASP A 28 -1.58 12.33 -18.34
C ASP A 28 -1.81 12.55 -16.82
N ILE A 29 -1.50 11.52 -16.01
CA ILE A 29 -1.70 11.61 -14.57
C ILE A 29 -0.71 12.61 -13.96
N ASN A 30 -1.27 13.59 -13.25
CA ASN A 30 -0.53 14.59 -12.48
C ASN A 30 -1.04 14.55 -11.03
N LEU A 31 -0.16 14.22 -10.07
CA LEU A 31 -0.53 14.05 -8.67
C LEU A 31 0.67 14.33 -7.75
N GLN A 32 0.40 15.05 -6.67
CA GLN A 32 1.35 15.24 -5.59
C GLN A 32 0.68 14.85 -4.27
N ILE A 33 1.37 14.08 -3.43
CA ILE A 33 0.92 13.69 -2.08
C ILE A 33 2.00 14.10 -1.10
N ASP A 34 1.60 14.89 -0.11
CA ASP A 34 2.50 15.40 0.92
C ASP A 34 2.95 14.28 1.88
N ARG A 35 4.08 14.50 2.55
CA ARG A 35 4.54 13.57 3.60
C ARG A 35 3.58 13.62 4.78
N GLY A 36 3.14 12.44 5.25
CA GLY A 36 2.19 12.27 6.35
C GLY A 36 0.73 12.51 5.97
N GLU A 37 0.43 12.84 4.69
CA GLU A 37 -0.93 13.02 4.20
C GLU A 37 -1.65 11.67 4.07
N ILE A 38 -2.94 11.63 4.39
CA ILE A 38 -3.84 10.51 4.14
C ILE A 38 -4.73 10.85 2.95
N VAL A 39 -4.50 10.17 1.83
CA VAL A 39 -5.25 10.36 0.60
C VAL A 39 -6.10 9.13 0.31
N ILE A 40 -7.38 9.33 0.03
CA ILE A 40 -8.25 8.27 -0.50
C ILE A 40 -8.52 8.54 -1.98
N MET A 41 -8.25 7.53 -2.81
CA MET A 41 -8.58 7.52 -4.23
C MET A 41 -9.82 6.66 -4.46
N THR A 42 -10.86 7.26 -5.02
CA THR A 42 -12.13 6.60 -5.33
C THR A 42 -12.48 6.72 -6.81
N GLY A 43 -13.53 6.04 -7.25
CA GLY A 43 -14.01 6.06 -8.64
C GLY A 43 -14.50 4.70 -9.12
N PRO A 44 -15.09 4.61 -10.32
CA PRO A 44 -15.66 3.37 -10.87
C PRO A 44 -14.65 2.22 -10.96
N SER A 45 -15.14 0.98 -10.94
CA SER A 45 -14.32 -0.19 -11.25
C SER A 45 -13.75 -0.07 -12.67
N GLY A 46 -12.47 -0.42 -12.83
CA GLY A 46 -11.78 -0.31 -14.12
C GLY A 46 -11.24 1.08 -14.45
N SER A 47 -11.41 2.09 -13.59
CA SER A 47 -10.92 3.45 -13.85
C SER A 47 -9.39 3.62 -13.81
N GLY A 48 -8.62 2.58 -13.44
CA GLY A 48 -7.15 2.63 -13.45
C GLY A 48 -6.50 2.75 -12.06
N LYS A 49 -7.28 2.84 -10.95
CA LYS A 49 -6.76 3.05 -9.58
C LYS A 49 -5.71 2.03 -9.16
N THR A 50 -6.01 0.73 -9.28
CA THR A 50 -5.06 -0.36 -8.96
C THR A 50 -3.82 -0.29 -9.86
N THR A 51 -3.98 0.09 -11.13
CA THR A 51 -2.84 0.27 -12.04
C THR A 51 -1.92 1.38 -11.55
N LEU A 52 -2.46 2.54 -11.21
CA LEU A 52 -1.70 3.67 -10.67
C LEU A 52 -1.03 3.29 -9.34
N LEU A 53 -1.77 2.61 -8.44
CA LEU A 53 -1.25 2.16 -7.16
C LEU A 53 -0.08 1.16 -7.32
N THR A 54 -0.18 0.22 -8.28
CA THR A 54 0.91 -0.76 -8.55
C THR A 54 2.15 -0.12 -9.16
N LEU A 55 2.00 0.96 -9.94
CA LEU A 55 3.13 1.75 -10.42
C LEU A 55 3.81 2.48 -9.26
N MET A 56 3.05 3.16 -8.40
CA MET A 56 3.58 3.85 -7.21
C MET A 56 4.27 2.87 -6.24
N GLY A 57 3.74 1.64 -6.11
CA GLY A 57 4.34 0.58 -5.30
C GLY A 57 5.59 -0.06 -5.92
N GLY A 58 5.99 0.35 -7.12
CA GLY A 58 7.11 -0.24 -7.83
C GLY A 58 6.88 -1.72 -8.20
N LEU A 59 5.62 -2.17 -8.24
CA LEU A 59 5.24 -3.53 -8.68
C LEU A 59 5.18 -3.61 -10.22
N ARG A 60 5.08 -2.45 -10.87
CA ARG A 60 5.16 -2.28 -12.32
C ARG A 60 6.08 -1.10 -12.63
N SER A 61 6.73 -1.14 -13.79
CA SER A 61 7.59 -0.05 -14.26
C SER A 61 6.75 1.02 -14.96
N PRO A 62 6.94 2.31 -14.65
CA PRO A 62 6.40 3.41 -15.44
C PRO A 62 6.94 3.34 -16.87
N GLN A 63 6.15 3.81 -17.85
CA GLN A 63 6.52 3.77 -19.27
C GLN A 63 6.78 5.16 -19.83
N GLU A 64 5.98 6.16 -19.45
CA GLU A 64 6.09 7.55 -19.91
C GLU A 64 5.77 8.52 -18.77
N GLY A 65 6.38 9.70 -18.77
CA GLY A 65 6.21 10.72 -17.73
C GLY A 65 7.24 10.60 -16.61
N SER A 66 6.92 11.06 -15.41
CA SER A 66 7.77 10.94 -14.22
C SER A 66 6.94 10.44 -13.03
N LEU A 67 7.49 9.50 -12.29
CA LEU A 67 6.93 8.99 -11.04
C LEU A 67 8.04 8.91 -10.00
N LYS A 68 7.97 9.80 -9.01
CA LYS A 68 8.95 9.86 -7.92
C LYS A 68 8.31 9.41 -6.59
N ILE A 69 9.01 8.54 -5.91
CA ILE A 69 8.70 8.09 -4.55
C ILE A 69 9.85 8.54 -3.63
N LEU A 70 9.55 9.37 -2.64
CA LEU A 70 10.54 9.93 -1.71
C LEU A 70 11.75 10.56 -2.46
N ASP A 71 11.47 11.35 -3.49
CA ASP A 71 12.43 12.00 -4.39
C ASP A 71 13.18 11.06 -5.35
N GLN A 72 12.96 9.74 -5.31
CA GLN A 72 13.60 8.77 -6.19
C GLN A 72 12.71 8.50 -7.41
N GLU A 73 13.26 8.69 -8.61
CA GLU A 73 12.56 8.44 -9.89
C GLU A 73 12.43 6.93 -10.14
N LEU A 74 11.21 6.48 -10.52
CA LEU A 74 10.95 5.09 -10.86
C LEU A 74 11.11 4.79 -12.36
N LEU A 75 10.95 5.79 -13.22
CA LEU A 75 11.15 5.61 -14.66
C LEU A 75 12.60 5.22 -14.92
N ASN A 76 12.82 4.12 -15.63
CA ASN A 76 14.14 3.58 -15.95
C ASN A 76 15.02 3.21 -14.74
N SER A 77 14.44 3.04 -13.55
CA SER A 77 15.17 2.60 -12.36
C SER A 77 15.69 1.17 -12.53
N ILE A 78 16.91 0.93 -12.07
CA ILE A 78 17.52 -0.41 -12.04
C ILE A 78 16.97 -1.23 -10.86
N PRO A 79 17.09 -2.59 -10.90
CA PRO A 79 16.52 -3.46 -9.86
C PRO A 79 16.93 -3.11 -8.42
N ASP A 80 18.20 -2.74 -8.20
CA ASP A 80 18.68 -2.40 -6.85
C ASP A 80 18.03 -1.13 -6.31
N GLN A 81 17.87 -0.10 -7.16
CA GLN A 81 17.14 1.12 -6.79
C GLN A 81 15.68 0.83 -6.46
N MET A 82 15.02 -0.02 -7.26
CA MET A 82 13.65 -0.44 -7.00
C MET A 82 13.51 -1.19 -5.66
N THR A 83 14.49 -2.00 -5.29
CA THR A 83 14.51 -2.68 -3.99
C THR A 83 14.60 -1.67 -2.84
N LEU A 84 15.46 -0.66 -2.94
CA LEU A 84 15.56 0.40 -1.94
C LEU A 84 14.27 1.21 -1.80
N ILE A 85 13.59 1.50 -2.91
CA ILE A 85 12.31 2.19 -2.91
C ILE A 85 11.25 1.34 -2.19
N ARG A 86 11.13 0.04 -2.54
CA ARG A 86 10.15 -0.89 -1.94
C ARG A 86 10.32 -1.07 -0.44
N ARG A 87 11.55 -0.98 0.11
CA ARG A 87 11.80 -0.99 1.56
C ARG A 87 11.05 0.12 2.32
N ASN A 88 10.73 1.21 1.63
CA ASN A 88 10.01 2.35 2.21
C ASN A 88 8.50 2.29 1.99
N ILE A 89 7.98 1.24 1.35
CA ILE A 89 6.57 1.09 0.98
C ILE A 89 5.97 -0.13 1.66
N GLY A 90 4.97 0.08 2.50
CA GLY A 90 4.08 -0.99 2.96
C GLY A 90 2.91 -1.15 1.99
N TYR A 91 2.74 -2.35 1.41
CA TYR A 91 1.65 -2.59 0.46
C TYR A 91 0.61 -3.54 1.05
N ILE A 92 -0.66 -3.11 1.03
CA ILE A 92 -1.82 -3.88 1.49
C ILE A 92 -2.67 -4.22 0.26
N PHE A 93 -2.76 -5.50 -0.04
CA PHE A 93 -3.48 -6.01 -1.21
C PHE A 93 -4.94 -6.33 -0.87
N GLN A 94 -5.82 -6.20 -1.85
CA GLN A 94 -7.25 -6.53 -1.74
C GLN A 94 -7.49 -7.98 -1.28
N ALA A 95 -6.70 -8.93 -1.78
CA ALA A 95 -6.81 -10.37 -1.46
C ALA A 95 -5.94 -10.79 -0.25
N HIS A 96 -5.46 -9.86 0.58
CA HIS A 96 -4.52 -10.03 1.69
C HIS A 96 -3.14 -10.57 1.26
N ASN A 97 -3.06 -11.46 0.28
CA ASN A 97 -1.85 -12.11 -0.25
C ASN A 97 -0.98 -12.72 0.86
N LEU A 98 -1.62 -13.39 1.83
CA LEU A 98 -0.92 -14.16 2.85
C LEU A 98 -0.50 -15.52 2.26
N LEU A 99 0.69 -15.96 2.62
CA LEU A 99 1.19 -17.27 2.24
C LEU A 99 0.59 -18.32 3.17
N ASN A 100 -0.25 -19.22 2.63
CA ASN A 100 -1.03 -20.18 3.41
C ASN A 100 -0.19 -21.23 4.14
N PHE A 101 1.05 -21.45 3.70
CA PHE A 101 2.00 -22.37 4.31
C PHE A 101 2.91 -21.73 5.38
N LEU A 102 2.77 -20.42 5.62
CA LEU A 102 3.44 -19.68 6.67
C LEU A 102 2.46 -19.32 7.79
N THR A 103 2.95 -19.29 9.02
CA THR A 103 2.18 -18.81 10.16
C THR A 103 1.92 -17.30 10.09
N VAL A 104 1.12 -16.77 11.01
CA VAL A 104 0.91 -15.32 11.17
C VAL A 104 2.25 -14.60 11.39
N TYR A 105 3.06 -15.12 12.32
CA TYR A 105 4.38 -14.59 12.61
C TYR A 105 5.26 -14.55 11.35
N GLN A 106 5.38 -15.67 10.66
CA GLN A 106 6.20 -15.80 9.46
C GLN A 106 5.72 -14.95 8.28
N ASN A 107 4.40 -14.77 8.12
CA ASN A 107 3.84 -13.85 7.12
C ASN A 107 4.24 -12.40 7.37
N VAL A 108 4.42 -11.99 8.64
CA VAL A 108 4.89 -10.64 9.00
C VAL A 108 6.42 -10.57 8.89
N GLU A 109 7.13 -11.58 9.36
CA GLU A 109 8.60 -11.68 9.33
C GLU A 109 9.17 -11.50 7.92
N MET A 110 8.55 -12.10 6.90
CA MET A 110 9.03 -12.00 5.51
C MET A 110 9.15 -10.56 4.99
N ALA A 111 8.44 -9.60 5.57
CA ALA A 111 8.57 -8.20 5.17
C ALA A 111 9.88 -7.58 5.69
N LEU A 112 10.53 -8.18 6.67
CA LEU A 112 11.80 -7.73 7.21
C LEU A 112 13.03 -8.30 6.48
N GLU A 113 12.84 -9.29 5.59
CA GLU A 113 13.92 -9.90 4.80
C GLU A 113 14.74 -8.88 3.98
N LEU A 114 14.11 -7.77 3.61
CA LEU A 114 14.77 -6.69 2.88
C LEU A 114 15.42 -5.64 3.80
N HIS A 115 15.33 -5.80 5.13
CA HIS A 115 15.80 -4.83 6.11
C HIS A 115 17.01 -5.37 6.86
N ASP A 116 17.98 -4.51 7.11
CA ASP A 116 19.19 -4.85 7.89
C ASP A 116 18.87 -4.74 9.39
N VAL A 117 18.13 -5.72 9.93
CA VAL A 117 17.75 -5.81 11.35
C VAL A 117 18.28 -7.09 11.98
N THR A 118 18.64 -7.06 13.27
CA THR A 118 19.03 -8.28 13.99
C THR A 118 17.81 -9.17 14.25
N ALA A 119 18.04 -10.47 14.53
CA ALA A 119 16.96 -11.39 14.82
C ALA A 119 16.14 -10.95 16.06
N GLU A 120 16.82 -10.43 17.10
CA GLU A 120 16.15 -9.92 18.30
C GLU A 120 15.27 -8.71 18.01
N GLU A 121 15.75 -7.79 17.19
CA GLU A 121 14.97 -6.60 16.80
C GLU A 121 13.80 -6.99 15.89
N ALA A 122 13.99 -7.95 14.98
CA ALA A 122 12.93 -8.48 14.13
C ALA A 122 11.83 -9.13 14.98
N ASP A 123 12.17 -10.04 15.91
CA ASP A 123 11.18 -10.68 16.81
C ASP A 123 10.42 -9.62 17.62
N ARG A 124 11.11 -8.63 18.18
CA ARG A 124 10.47 -7.55 18.92
C ARG A 124 9.46 -6.79 18.05
N ARG A 125 9.87 -6.32 16.87
CA ARG A 125 9.00 -5.57 15.95
C ARG A 125 7.78 -6.36 15.51
N ILE A 126 7.95 -7.65 15.21
CA ILE A 126 6.87 -8.55 14.79
C ILE A 126 5.84 -8.70 15.93
N ARG A 127 6.30 -8.95 17.17
CA ARG A 127 5.41 -9.09 18.32
C ARG A 127 4.69 -7.78 18.62
N ASP A 128 5.39 -6.65 18.63
CA ASP A 128 4.83 -5.33 18.89
C ASP A 128 3.73 -4.97 17.87
N VAL A 129 3.98 -5.20 16.56
CA VAL A 129 2.99 -4.88 15.54
C VAL A 129 1.79 -5.85 15.59
N LEU A 130 2.01 -7.15 15.85
CA LEU A 130 0.94 -8.13 15.98
C LEU A 130 0.09 -7.89 17.23
N ASP A 131 0.69 -7.42 18.32
CA ASP A 131 -0.05 -6.98 19.50
C ASP A 131 -0.89 -5.74 19.19
N SER A 132 -0.33 -4.76 18.49
CA SER A 132 -1.01 -3.52 18.09
C SER A 132 -2.25 -3.76 17.22
N VAL A 133 -2.27 -4.86 16.44
CA VAL A 133 -3.44 -5.27 15.66
C VAL A 133 -4.32 -6.31 16.38
N GLY A 134 -4.01 -6.63 17.65
CA GLY A 134 -4.78 -7.55 18.51
C GLY A 134 -4.62 -9.03 18.14
N LEU A 135 -3.46 -9.44 17.63
CA LEU A 135 -3.18 -10.81 17.21
C LEU A 135 -2.02 -11.47 17.95
N SER A 136 -1.58 -10.93 19.09
CA SER A 136 -0.50 -11.49 19.91
C SER A 136 -0.71 -12.96 20.34
N HIS A 137 -1.98 -13.38 20.44
CA HIS A 137 -2.38 -14.76 20.80
C HIS A 137 -2.52 -15.69 19.58
N ARG A 138 -2.15 -15.25 18.36
CA ARG A 138 -2.34 -15.98 17.09
C ARG A 138 -1.05 -16.17 16.28
N LEU A 139 0.12 -15.99 16.89
CA LEU A 139 1.42 -16.00 16.20
C LEU A 139 1.65 -17.26 15.37
N ASP A 140 1.29 -18.42 15.94
CA ASP A 140 1.51 -19.74 15.34
C ASP A 140 0.34 -20.24 14.48
N TYR A 141 -0.71 -19.43 14.31
CA TYR A 141 -1.87 -19.79 13.49
C TYR A 141 -1.54 -19.64 12.01
N TYR A 142 -2.15 -20.46 11.17
CA TYR A 142 -2.08 -20.35 9.72
C TYR A 142 -3.22 -19.49 9.17
N PRO A 143 -3.08 -18.88 7.98
CA PRO A 143 -4.16 -18.09 7.37
C PRO A 143 -5.49 -18.83 7.23
N SER A 144 -5.48 -20.18 7.06
CA SER A 144 -6.70 -21.01 7.03
C SER A 144 -7.54 -20.90 8.30
N ASP A 145 -6.90 -20.64 9.45
CA ASP A 145 -7.52 -20.66 10.77
C ASP A 145 -8.03 -19.26 11.20
N LEU A 146 -7.88 -18.27 10.30
CA LEU A 146 -8.21 -16.88 10.56
C LEU A 146 -9.49 -16.44 9.84
N SER A 147 -10.28 -15.58 10.51
CA SER A 147 -11.36 -14.84 9.85
C SER A 147 -10.81 -13.83 8.81
N GLY A 148 -11.67 -13.34 7.90
CA GLY A 148 -11.28 -12.31 6.93
C GLY A 148 -10.68 -11.06 7.56
N GLY A 149 -11.30 -10.54 8.66
CA GLY A 149 -10.77 -9.40 9.40
C GLY A 149 -9.43 -9.68 10.08
N GLN A 150 -9.21 -10.88 10.58
CA GLN A 150 -7.91 -11.27 11.13
C GLN A 150 -6.84 -11.37 10.05
N LYS A 151 -7.15 -11.94 8.88
CA LYS A 151 -6.25 -11.95 7.71
C LYS A 151 -5.84 -10.54 7.30
N GLN A 152 -6.80 -9.62 7.29
CA GLN A 152 -6.52 -8.22 6.97
C GLN A 152 -5.62 -7.56 8.01
N ARG A 153 -5.82 -7.82 9.29
CA ARG A 153 -4.93 -7.33 10.36
C ARG A 153 -3.51 -7.88 10.23
N VAL A 154 -3.33 -9.14 9.82
CA VAL A 154 -2.01 -9.70 9.49
C VAL A 154 -1.38 -8.98 8.30
N ALA A 155 -2.15 -8.70 7.24
CA ALA A 155 -1.66 -7.95 6.08
C ALA A 155 -1.24 -6.52 6.43
N ILE A 156 -1.96 -5.85 7.34
CA ILE A 156 -1.57 -4.53 7.89
C ILE A 156 -0.29 -4.64 8.72
N ALA A 157 -0.20 -5.62 9.63
CA ALA A 157 1.01 -5.84 10.43
C ALA A 157 2.23 -6.07 9.53
N ARG A 158 2.09 -6.91 8.49
CA ARG A 158 3.14 -7.15 7.50
C ARG A 158 3.55 -5.87 6.76
N ALA A 159 2.61 -5.01 6.40
CA ALA A 159 2.91 -3.76 5.73
C ALA A 159 3.64 -2.75 6.63
N LEU A 160 3.40 -2.78 7.95
CA LEU A 160 3.91 -1.79 8.91
C LEU A 160 5.18 -2.21 9.64
N VAL A 161 5.50 -3.51 9.73
CA VAL A 161 6.63 -4.03 10.53
C VAL A 161 7.99 -3.48 10.09
N GLY A 162 8.15 -3.19 8.79
CA GLY A 162 9.34 -2.56 8.20
C GLY A 162 9.45 -1.05 8.48
N GLN A 163 8.49 -0.45 9.18
CA GLN A 163 8.41 0.99 9.45
C GLN A 163 8.49 1.82 8.14
N PRO A 164 7.59 1.57 7.19
CA PRO A 164 7.61 2.24 5.89
C PRO A 164 7.35 3.74 6.04
N LYS A 165 7.71 4.50 5.01
CA LYS A 165 7.36 5.93 4.89
C LYS A 165 6.05 6.15 4.17
N ILE A 166 5.63 5.16 3.38
CA ILE A 166 4.40 5.21 2.57
C ILE A 166 3.65 3.89 2.74
N ILE A 167 2.34 3.97 2.91
CA ILE A 167 1.42 2.83 2.85
C ILE A 167 0.54 2.99 1.61
N LEU A 168 0.53 1.95 0.79
CA LEU A 168 -0.36 1.83 -0.36
C LEU A 168 -1.36 0.70 -0.07
N ALA A 169 -2.65 1.02 -0.04
CA ALA A 169 -3.70 0.06 0.27
C ALA A 169 -4.71 -0.04 -0.88
N ASP A 170 -4.88 -1.24 -1.42
CA ASP A 170 -5.83 -1.52 -2.50
C ASP A 170 -7.06 -2.24 -1.93
N GLU A 171 -8.19 -1.54 -1.84
CA GLU A 171 -9.49 -2.05 -1.35
C GLU A 171 -9.39 -2.85 -0.02
N PRO A 172 -8.79 -2.28 1.05
CA PRO A 172 -8.48 -3.03 2.27
C PRO A 172 -9.73 -3.50 3.05
N THR A 173 -10.92 -3.02 2.68
CA THR A 173 -12.20 -3.37 3.33
C THR A 173 -13.10 -4.27 2.50
N ALA A 174 -12.74 -4.58 1.24
CA ALA A 174 -13.63 -5.23 0.27
C ALA A 174 -14.18 -6.60 0.71
N ALA A 175 -13.42 -7.36 1.50
CA ALA A 175 -13.81 -8.68 1.99
C ALA A 175 -14.38 -8.67 3.42
N LEU A 176 -14.67 -7.49 3.99
CA LEU A 176 -15.04 -7.33 5.40
C LEU A 176 -16.48 -6.81 5.55
N ASP A 177 -17.13 -7.24 6.64
CA ASP A 177 -18.37 -6.62 7.08
C ASP A 177 -18.14 -5.15 7.51
N LYS A 178 -19.24 -4.40 7.66
CA LYS A 178 -19.21 -2.95 7.91
C LYS A 178 -18.36 -2.57 9.13
N LYS A 179 -18.50 -3.29 10.24
CA LYS A 179 -17.81 -2.98 11.50
C LYS A 179 -16.32 -3.34 11.37
N SER A 180 -16.03 -4.55 10.96
CA SER A 180 -14.65 -5.05 10.80
C SER A 180 -13.85 -4.22 9.79
N GLY A 181 -14.50 -3.73 8.72
CA GLY A 181 -13.84 -2.87 7.72
C GLY A 181 -13.38 -1.54 8.32
N ARG A 182 -14.25 -0.86 9.07
CA ARG A 182 -13.90 0.40 9.73
C ARG A 182 -12.82 0.21 10.79
N ASP A 183 -12.98 -0.78 11.69
CA ASP A 183 -12.01 -1.08 12.74
C ASP A 183 -10.60 -1.31 12.17
N VAL A 184 -10.51 -2.02 11.05
CA VAL A 184 -9.24 -2.34 10.37
C VAL A 184 -8.57 -1.08 9.82
N VAL A 185 -9.33 -0.18 9.18
CA VAL A 185 -8.76 1.06 8.62
C VAL A 185 -8.36 2.04 9.72
N GLU A 186 -9.14 2.14 10.80
CA GLU A 186 -8.79 2.96 11.98
C GLU A 186 -7.49 2.46 12.66
N ILE A 187 -7.30 1.15 12.76
CA ILE A 187 -6.04 0.56 13.25
C ILE A 187 -4.89 0.95 12.32
N MET A 188 -5.05 0.79 11.00
CA MET A 188 -4.03 1.15 10.01
C MET A 188 -3.67 2.64 10.09
N GLU A 189 -4.68 3.52 10.12
CA GLU A 189 -4.51 4.98 10.25
C GLU A 189 -3.73 5.34 11.51
N LYS A 190 -4.18 4.82 12.66
CA LYS A 190 -3.54 5.08 13.96
C LYS A 190 -2.06 4.68 13.95
N LEU A 191 -1.75 3.46 13.50
CA LEU A 191 -0.38 2.95 13.48
C LEU A 191 0.49 3.71 12.47
N ALA A 192 -0.07 4.05 11.30
CA ALA A 192 0.63 4.84 10.29
C ALA A 192 0.93 6.26 10.78
N LYS A 193 -0.03 6.94 11.42
CA LYS A 193 0.18 8.27 12.01
C LYS A 193 1.26 8.24 13.11
N GLN A 194 1.28 7.21 13.95
CA GLN A 194 2.33 7.05 14.97
C GLN A 194 3.73 6.91 14.37
N GLN A 195 3.85 6.35 13.17
CA GLN A 195 5.10 6.18 12.44
C GLN A 195 5.40 7.36 11.49
N GLY A 196 4.50 8.34 11.36
CA GLY A 196 4.63 9.46 10.42
C GLY A 196 4.55 9.03 8.95
N CYS A 197 3.78 7.97 8.66
CA CYS A 197 3.60 7.45 7.30
C CYS A 197 2.62 8.29 6.47
N THR A 198 2.89 8.40 5.18
CA THR A 198 1.92 8.83 4.16
C THR A 198 1.03 7.65 3.77
N ILE A 199 -0.27 7.85 3.60
CA ILE A 199 -1.20 6.79 3.18
C ILE A 199 -1.85 7.19 1.85
N LEU A 200 -1.81 6.28 0.88
CA LEU A 200 -2.70 6.31 -0.27
C LEU A 200 -3.56 5.05 -0.26
N LEU A 201 -4.86 5.23 -0.08
CA LEU A 201 -5.83 4.16 0.00
C LEU A 201 -6.78 4.23 -1.18
N VAL A 202 -6.90 3.15 -1.94
CA VAL A 202 -7.90 2.98 -3.01
C VAL A 202 -9.11 2.28 -2.44
N THR A 203 -10.30 2.86 -2.59
CA THR A 203 -11.54 2.23 -2.17
C THR A 203 -12.77 2.81 -2.86
N HIS A 204 -13.83 2.01 -2.92
CA HIS A 204 -15.19 2.45 -3.23
C HIS A 204 -16.09 2.48 -1.97
N ASP A 205 -15.52 2.26 -0.79
CA ASP A 205 -16.23 2.24 0.48
C ASP A 205 -16.39 3.64 1.07
N ASN A 206 -17.58 4.23 0.92
CA ASN A 206 -17.88 5.58 1.41
C ASN A 206 -17.83 5.72 2.95
N ARG A 207 -17.78 4.61 3.69
CA ARG A 207 -17.81 4.59 5.16
C ARG A 207 -16.50 5.03 5.83
N ILE A 208 -15.42 5.12 5.06
CA ILE A 208 -14.07 5.47 5.54
C ILE A 208 -13.52 6.74 4.90
N LEU A 209 -14.31 7.45 4.09
CA LEU A 209 -13.88 8.68 3.42
C LEU A 209 -13.58 9.81 4.41
N ASP A 210 -14.22 9.79 5.58
CA ASP A 210 -14.00 10.76 6.66
C ASP A 210 -12.62 10.66 7.33
N LEU A 211 -11.86 9.61 7.05
CA LEU A 211 -10.48 9.43 7.55
C LEU A 211 -9.43 10.12 6.67
N ALA A 212 -9.80 10.59 5.47
CA ALA A 212 -8.88 11.20 4.53
C ALA A 212 -8.70 12.70 4.78
N ASP A 213 -7.45 13.17 4.67
CA ASP A 213 -7.14 14.59 4.55
C ASP A 213 -7.57 15.12 3.18
N ARG A 214 -7.50 14.26 2.15
CA ARG A 214 -7.91 14.58 0.77
C ARG A 214 -8.48 13.36 0.05
N ILE A 215 -9.53 13.61 -0.76
CA ILE A 215 -10.15 12.59 -1.62
C ILE A 215 -9.86 12.96 -3.08
N ILE A 216 -9.43 11.96 -3.86
CA ILE A 216 -9.17 12.07 -5.29
C ILE A 216 -10.15 11.15 -6.01
N PHE A 217 -10.77 11.65 -7.07
CA PHE A 217 -11.64 10.87 -7.92
C PHE A 217 -10.92 10.50 -9.21
N MET A 218 -11.02 9.23 -9.62
CA MET A 218 -10.42 8.71 -10.85
C MET A 218 -11.46 8.06 -11.72
N GLU A 219 -11.55 8.47 -12.99
CA GLU A 219 -12.47 7.95 -13.99
C GLU A 219 -11.77 7.82 -15.34
N ASP A 220 -12.03 6.73 -16.06
CA ASP A 220 -11.50 6.45 -17.40
C ASP A 220 -9.99 6.71 -17.58
N GLY A 221 -9.19 6.37 -16.56
CA GLY A 221 -7.74 6.52 -16.58
C GLY A 221 -7.23 7.95 -16.32
N CYS A 222 -8.11 8.88 -15.94
CA CYS A 222 -7.79 10.28 -15.64
C CYS A 222 -8.11 10.61 -14.17
N LEU A 223 -7.34 11.53 -13.57
CA LEU A 223 -7.72 12.15 -12.30
C LEU A 223 -8.67 13.32 -12.56
N MET A 224 -9.78 13.32 -11.83
CA MET A 224 -10.72 14.43 -11.82
C MET A 224 -10.36 15.31 -10.63
N ILE A 225 -9.95 16.54 -10.92
CA ILE A 225 -9.53 17.55 -9.94
C ILE A 225 -10.70 18.50 -9.68
#